data_376d38ac63e132c9c594431eed5bd271
#
_entry.id   376d38ac63e132c9c594431eed5bd271
#
_cell.length_a   1.000
_cell.length_b   1.000
_cell.length_c   1.000
_cell.angle_alpha   90.00
_cell.angle_beta   90.00
_cell.angle_gamma   90.00
#
_symmetry.space_group_name_H-M   'P 1'
#
loop_
_entity.id
_entity.type
_entity.pdbx_description
1 polymer ?
#
loop_
_entity_poly.entity_id
_entity_poly.type
_entity_poly.pdbx_seq_one_letter_code
_entity_poly.pdbx_strand_id
1 'polypeptide(L)'
;MALSESTNENEALSAARTARKLMLKYHISMAEGERADRERTSCSFQVSIKELRFKRIPIRQQHLMLAFILAKNFRCKTFYQYGKTPCVKFIGFEEDTFAALALLQYLIRFMERGAEKYAGLEHQEHSFRDGFCIGVLETFEAQNQETLEYGLMLAPPAEVVEAYKKLNLKKEPAVKSRTPYSLDGNAFACGENCGKKAMDQRSIPSGE
;
A
#
# COMPACT_ATOMS: atom_id res chain seq x y z
N MET A 1 22.50 6.02 17.12
CA MET A 1 22.08 5.12 16.02
C MET A 1 20.60 5.23 15.62
N ALA A 2 19.74 5.95 16.35
CA ALA A 2 18.31 6.11 16.01
C ALA A 2 18.00 7.18 14.94
N LEU A 3 18.90 8.12 14.69
CA LEU A 3 18.66 9.25 13.78
C LEU A 3 18.83 8.89 12.29
N SER A 4 19.67 7.89 11.95
CA SER A 4 19.87 7.48 10.56
C SER A 4 18.72 6.64 9.99
N GLU A 5 17.99 5.90 10.83
CA GLU A 5 16.83 5.12 10.39
C GLU A 5 15.61 5.98 10.09
N SER A 6 15.38 7.06 10.86
CA SER A 6 14.24 7.95 10.64
C SER A 6 14.37 8.77 9.35
N THR A 7 15.57 9.19 9.00
CA THR A 7 15.85 9.92 7.76
C THR A 7 15.59 9.05 6.54
N ASN A 8 16.02 7.80 6.59
CA ASN A 8 15.85 6.85 5.48
C ASN A 8 14.38 6.46 5.25
N GLU A 9 13.58 6.35 6.32
CA GLU A 9 12.14 6.07 6.22
C GLU A 9 11.37 7.26 5.61
N ASN A 10 11.74 8.49 5.95
CA ASN A 10 11.15 9.71 5.42
C ASN A 10 11.51 9.93 3.94
N GLU A 11 12.76 9.66 3.58
CA GLU A 11 13.21 9.69 2.20
C GLU A 11 12.48 8.65 1.36
N ALA A 12 12.31 7.43 1.87
CA ALA A 12 11.56 6.37 1.18
C ALA A 12 10.10 6.76 0.95
N LEU A 13 9.43 7.36 1.95
CA LEU A 13 8.05 7.83 1.82
C LEU A 13 7.93 8.97 0.80
N SER A 14 8.84 9.95 0.88
CA SER A 14 8.90 11.07 -0.07
C SER A 14 9.17 10.57 -1.49
N ALA A 15 10.11 9.64 -1.65
CA ALA A 15 10.42 9.03 -2.92
C ALA A 15 9.23 8.25 -3.49
N ALA A 16 8.53 7.45 -2.67
CA ALA A 16 7.34 6.70 -3.10
C ALA A 16 6.20 7.63 -3.56
N ARG A 17 5.98 8.74 -2.86
CA ARG A 17 4.97 9.75 -3.24
C ARG A 17 5.35 10.49 -4.52
N THR A 18 6.62 10.87 -4.64
CA THR A 18 7.14 11.55 -5.83
C THR A 18 7.08 10.60 -7.03
N ALA A 19 7.48 9.35 -6.85
CA ALA A 19 7.35 8.31 -7.87
C ALA A 19 5.89 8.16 -8.30
N ARG A 20 4.93 8.10 -7.35
CA ARG A 20 3.49 8.04 -7.69
C ARG A 20 3.04 9.25 -8.49
N LYS A 21 3.41 10.47 -8.09
CA LYS A 21 3.08 11.70 -8.85
C LYS A 21 3.68 11.70 -10.24
N LEU A 22 4.93 11.27 -10.37
CA LEU A 22 5.61 11.17 -11.66
C LEU A 22 4.98 10.09 -12.54
N MET A 23 4.66 8.93 -11.99
CA MET A 23 3.95 7.87 -12.70
C MET A 23 2.61 8.36 -13.25
N LEU A 24 1.81 9.03 -12.42
CA LEU A 24 0.55 9.63 -12.86
C LEU A 24 0.80 10.65 -13.98
N LYS A 25 1.76 11.56 -13.81
CA LYS A 25 2.09 12.60 -14.79
C LYS A 25 2.58 12.03 -16.13
N TYR A 26 3.48 11.04 -16.08
CA TYR A 26 4.03 10.43 -17.31
C TYR A 26 3.01 9.55 -18.02
N HIS A 27 2.13 8.86 -17.28
CA HIS A 27 1.08 8.05 -17.91
C HIS A 27 0.00 8.90 -18.56
N ILE A 28 -0.26 10.10 -18.06
CA ILE A 28 -1.12 11.07 -18.77
C ILE A 28 -0.45 11.49 -20.06
N SER A 29 0.82 11.88 -19.97
CA SER A 29 1.62 12.24 -21.15
C SER A 29 1.71 11.08 -22.16
N MET A 30 1.79 9.84 -21.69
CA MET A 30 1.79 8.66 -22.57
C MET A 30 0.41 8.37 -23.16
N ALA A 31 -0.69 8.52 -22.41
CA ALA A 31 -2.04 8.35 -22.96
C ALA A 31 -2.38 9.41 -24.00
N GLU A 32 -1.86 10.62 -23.86
CA GLU A 32 -1.94 11.67 -24.88
C GLU A 32 -0.98 11.43 -26.03
N GLY A 33 0.24 10.93 -25.76
CA GLY A 33 1.26 10.59 -26.74
C GLY A 33 0.99 9.28 -27.49
N GLU A 34 0.38 8.27 -26.86
CA GLU A 34 0.00 6.98 -27.51
C GLU A 34 -1.06 7.15 -28.61
N ARG A 35 -1.77 8.28 -28.63
CA ARG A 35 -2.55 8.66 -29.82
C ARG A 35 -1.66 9.13 -30.98
N ALA A 36 -0.45 9.61 -30.70
CA ALA A 36 0.48 10.14 -31.69
C ALA A 36 1.64 9.22 -32.06
N ASP A 37 2.06 8.30 -31.20
CA ASP A 37 3.31 7.55 -31.34
C ASP A 37 3.19 6.02 -31.17
N ARG A 38 2.11 5.39 -31.62
CA ARG A 38 2.01 3.92 -31.67
C ARG A 38 3.12 3.22 -32.49
N GLU A 39 4.01 3.96 -33.09
CA GLU A 39 5.07 3.42 -33.96
C GLU A 39 6.51 3.55 -33.44
N ARG A 40 6.76 4.24 -32.33
CA ARG A 40 8.14 4.45 -31.87
C ARG A 40 8.30 4.21 -30.37
N THR A 41 8.94 3.15 -30.05
CA THR A 41 9.55 2.78 -28.78
C THR A 41 8.77 1.73 -27.98
N SER A 42 9.08 0.47 -28.28
CA SER A 42 8.82 -0.67 -27.40
C SER A 42 9.69 -0.59 -26.14
N CYS A 43 9.38 0.30 -25.21
CA CYS A 43 9.80 0.09 -23.84
C CYS A 43 9.00 -1.11 -23.32
N SER A 44 9.58 -2.27 -23.38
CA SER A 44 9.07 -3.50 -22.79
C SER A 44 9.06 -3.30 -21.27
N PHE A 45 7.94 -2.82 -20.73
CA PHE A 45 7.74 -2.76 -19.29
C PHE A 45 7.70 -4.18 -18.74
N GLN A 46 8.77 -4.58 -18.09
CA GLN A 46 8.88 -5.92 -17.53
C GLN A 46 8.00 -6.06 -16.29
N VAL A 47 7.04 -7.00 -16.37
CA VAL A 47 6.23 -7.36 -15.21
C VAL A 47 7.11 -8.09 -14.21
N SER A 48 7.14 -7.62 -12.97
CA SER A 48 7.93 -8.16 -11.86
C SER A 48 7.05 -8.59 -10.69
N ILE A 49 7.58 -9.46 -9.85
CA ILE A 49 6.97 -9.84 -8.58
C ILE A 49 7.92 -9.44 -7.46
N LYS A 50 7.46 -8.60 -6.58
CA LYS A 50 8.17 -8.21 -5.35
C LYS A 50 7.42 -8.76 -4.13
N GLU A 51 8.15 -9.14 -3.08
CA GLU A 51 7.54 -9.75 -1.90
C GLU A 51 8.02 -9.13 -0.60
N LEU A 52 7.11 -9.06 0.39
CA LEU A 52 7.39 -8.76 1.78
C LEU A 52 7.18 -10.01 2.62
N ARG A 53 8.26 -10.49 3.24
CA ARG A 53 8.24 -11.67 4.12
C ARG A 53 8.09 -11.26 5.57
N PHE A 54 7.16 -11.91 6.27
CA PHE A 54 6.90 -11.70 7.68
C PHE A 54 7.70 -12.73 8.50
N LYS A 55 8.89 -12.35 8.96
CA LYS A 55 9.77 -13.24 9.74
C LYS A 55 9.58 -13.12 11.25
N ARG A 56 9.23 -11.93 11.74
CA ARG A 56 9.20 -11.59 13.18
C ARG A 56 7.81 -11.17 13.65
N ILE A 57 6.95 -10.74 12.78
CA ILE A 57 5.61 -10.27 13.07
C ILE A 57 4.62 -11.23 12.41
N PRO A 58 3.60 -11.73 13.12
CA PRO A 58 2.57 -12.55 12.49
C PRO A 58 1.82 -11.71 11.45
N ILE A 59 1.53 -12.32 10.30
CA ILE A 59 0.69 -11.67 9.31
C ILE A 59 -0.72 -11.49 9.86
N ARG A 60 -1.24 -10.28 9.76
CA ARG A 60 -2.57 -9.90 10.22
C ARG A 60 -3.44 -9.50 9.04
N GLN A 61 -4.76 -9.53 9.22
CA GLN A 61 -5.72 -9.11 8.20
C GLN A 61 -5.48 -7.65 7.76
N GLN A 62 -5.12 -6.77 8.70
CA GLN A 62 -4.83 -5.36 8.41
C GLN A 62 -3.60 -5.18 7.51
N HIS A 63 -2.60 -6.05 7.61
CA HIS A 63 -1.47 -6.03 6.68
C HIS A 63 -1.91 -6.35 5.24
N LEU A 64 -2.83 -7.32 5.10
CA LEU A 64 -3.40 -7.67 3.80
C LEU A 64 -4.30 -6.57 3.26
N MET A 65 -5.06 -5.90 4.13
CA MET A 65 -5.89 -4.75 3.77
C MET A 65 -5.04 -3.59 3.26
N LEU A 66 -3.95 -3.22 3.95
CA LEU A 66 -3.01 -2.22 3.47
C LEU A 66 -2.41 -2.59 2.12
N ALA A 67 -1.99 -3.84 1.95
CA ALA A 67 -1.46 -4.31 0.67
C ALA A 67 -2.48 -4.20 -0.47
N PHE A 68 -3.74 -4.50 -0.20
CA PHE A 68 -4.82 -4.38 -1.17
C PHE A 68 -5.09 -2.91 -1.55
N ILE A 69 -5.12 -2.01 -0.55
CA ILE A 69 -5.26 -0.56 -0.77
C ILE A 69 -4.12 -0.06 -1.67
N LEU A 70 -2.88 -0.44 -1.35
CA LEU A 70 -1.72 -0.03 -2.13
C LEU A 70 -1.73 -0.61 -3.55
N ALA A 71 -2.08 -1.89 -3.70
CA ALA A 71 -2.16 -2.50 -5.02
C ALA A 71 -3.08 -1.73 -5.97
N LYS A 72 -4.24 -1.30 -5.48
CA LYS A 72 -5.18 -0.46 -6.24
C LYS A 72 -4.57 0.89 -6.65
N ASN A 73 -3.79 1.50 -5.75
CA ASN A 73 -3.25 2.84 -5.94
C ASN A 73 -1.92 2.88 -6.68
N PHE A 74 -1.25 1.74 -6.88
CA PHE A 74 0.01 1.59 -7.62
C PHE A 74 -0.12 0.70 -8.85
N ARG A 75 -1.34 0.50 -9.38
CA ARG A 75 -1.61 -0.28 -10.61
C ARG A 75 -1.07 -1.72 -10.55
N CYS A 76 -0.94 -2.27 -9.34
CA CYS A 76 -0.50 -3.63 -9.10
C CYS A 76 -1.66 -4.57 -8.81
N LYS A 77 -1.40 -5.86 -8.84
CA LYS A 77 -2.19 -6.89 -8.17
C LYS A 77 -1.43 -7.39 -6.95
N THR A 78 -2.15 -7.80 -5.92
CA THR A 78 -1.55 -8.38 -4.72
C THR A 78 -2.13 -9.74 -4.43
N PHE A 79 -1.31 -10.59 -3.86
CA PHE A 79 -1.67 -11.89 -3.33
C PHE A 79 -0.77 -12.24 -2.16
N TYR A 80 -1.17 -13.21 -1.37
CA TYR A 80 -0.40 -13.64 -0.22
C TYR A 80 -0.14 -15.14 -0.29
N GLN A 81 0.93 -15.56 0.37
CA GLN A 81 1.34 -16.95 0.46
C GLN A 81 1.46 -17.31 1.94
N TYR A 82 0.71 -18.34 2.34
CA TYR A 82 0.87 -18.96 3.65
C TYR A 82 2.05 -19.93 3.65
N GLY A 83 2.57 -20.24 4.82
CA GLY A 83 3.62 -21.22 5.00
C GLY A 83 4.51 -20.89 6.20
N LYS A 84 5.66 -21.51 6.29
CA LYS A 84 6.64 -21.27 7.37
C LYS A 84 7.08 -19.81 7.46
N THR A 85 7.13 -19.13 6.33
CA THR A 85 7.41 -17.69 6.25
C THR A 85 6.33 -17.05 5.37
N PRO A 86 5.23 -16.58 5.97
CA PRO A 86 4.16 -15.96 5.21
C PRO A 86 4.66 -14.68 4.53
N CYS A 87 4.16 -14.42 3.33
CA CYS A 87 4.54 -13.23 2.58
C CYS A 87 3.37 -12.63 1.80
N VAL A 88 3.42 -11.31 1.63
CA VAL A 88 2.60 -10.56 0.71
C VAL A 88 3.41 -10.29 -0.55
N LYS A 89 2.80 -10.47 -1.71
CA LYS A 89 3.44 -10.27 -3.01
C LYS A 89 2.66 -9.26 -3.83
N PHE A 90 3.40 -8.38 -4.51
CA PHE A 90 2.87 -7.49 -5.53
C PHE A 90 3.36 -7.96 -6.89
N ILE A 91 2.46 -7.96 -7.87
CA ILE A 91 2.78 -8.16 -9.28
C ILE A 91 2.35 -6.91 -10.05
N GLY A 92 3.25 -6.38 -10.84
CA GLY A 92 3.10 -5.14 -11.58
C GLY A 92 4.38 -4.79 -12.33
N PHE A 93 4.45 -3.60 -12.88
CA PHE A 93 5.71 -3.10 -13.38
C PHE A 93 6.70 -2.88 -12.24
N GLU A 94 7.99 -2.95 -12.53
CA GLU A 94 9.03 -2.97 -11.49
C GLU A 94 8.98 -1.75 -10.58
N GLU A 95 8.78 -0.56 -11.13
CA GLU A 95 8.68 0.69 -10.40
C GLU A 95 7.44 0.74 -9.50
N ASP A 96 6.28 0.32 -10.04
CA ASP A 96 5.01 0.25 -9.31
C ASP A 96 5.11 -0.70 -8.11
N THR A 97 5.68 -1.90 -8.34
CA THR A 97 5.83 -2.91 -7.28
C THR A 97 6.83 -2.49 -6.22
N PHE A 98 7.93 -1.81 -6.61
CA PHE A 98 8.92 -1.31 -5.68
C PHE A 98 8.31 -0.22 -4.78
N ALA A 99 7.62 0.77 -5.38
CA ALA A 99 6.98 1.85 -4.63
C ALA A 99 5.89 1.33 -3.68
N ALA A 100 5.03 0.42 -4.15
CA ALA A 100 4.00 -0.21 -3.31
C ALA A 100 4.60 -0.98 -2.14
N LEU A 101 5.69 -1.73 -2.36
CA LEU A 101 6.35 -2.51 -1.34
C LEU A 101 7.02 -1.63 -0.28
N ALA A 102 7.75 -0.60 -0.70
CA ALA A 102 8.41 0.35 0.20
C ALA A 102 7.38 1.05 1.10
N LEU A 103 6.28 1.54 0.51
CA LEU A 103 5.21 2.18 1.27
C LEU A 103 4.50 1.19 2.20
N LEU A 104 4.27 -0.07 1.78
CA LEU A 104 3.70 -1.10 2.65
C LEU A 104 4.57 -1.34 3.89
N GLN A 105 5.88 -1.47 3.72
CA GLN A 105 6.81 -1.67 4.84
C GLN A 105 6.75 -0.51 5.82
N TYR A 106 6.74 0.71 5.32
CA TYR A 106 6.64 1.91 6.15
C TYR A 106 5.31 1.94 6.93
N LEU A 107 4.17 1.76 6.25
CA LEU A 107 2.84 1.81 6.87
C LEU A 107 2.66 0.71 7.93
N ILE A 108 3.14 -0.51 7.68
CA ILE A 108 3.08 -1.59 8.67
C ILE A 108 3.87 -1.21 9.92
N ARG A 109 5.10 -0.72 9.79
CA ARG A 109 5.91 -0.29 10.94
C ARG A 109 5.24 0.82 11.72
N PHE A 110 4.68 1.81 11.02
CA PHE A 110 4.00 2.93 11.64
C PHE A 110 2.74 2.49 12.40
N MET A 111 1.93 1.63 11.78
CA MET A 111 0.73 1.03 12.38
C MET A 111 1.06 0.22 13.63
N GLU A 112 2.04 -0.68 13.57
CA GLU A 112 2.39 -1.54 14.69
C GLU A 112 2.96 -0.73 15.87
N ARG A 113 3.83 0.25 15.62
CA ARG A 113 4.30 1.19 16.66
C ARG A 113 3.14 1.96 17.33
N GLY A 114 2.14 2.37 16.54
CA GLY A 114 0.95 3.03 17.10
C GLY A 114 0.09 2.10 17.94
N ALA A 115 -0.05 0.84 17.51
CA ALA A 115 -0.81 -0.18 18.20
C ALA A 115 -0.16 -0.62 19.53
N GLU A 116 1.18 -0.54 19.67
CA GLU A 116 1.90 -0.84 20.92
C GLU A 116 1.39 -0.05 22.13
N LYS A 117 0.81 1.12 21.90
CA LYS A 117 0.18 1.94 22.98
C LYS A 117 -1.01 1.25 23.63
N TYR A 118 -1.61 0.30 22.97
CA TYR A 118 -2.75 -0.48 23.43
C TYR A 118 -2.35 -1.92 23.79
N ALA A 119 -1.06 -2.17 24.01
CA ALA A 119 -0.53 -3.50 24.32
C ALA A 119 -1.25 -4.11 25.54
N GLY A 120 -1.72 -5.35 25.39
CA GLY A 120 -2.50 -6.06 26.39
C GLY A 120 -4.02 -5.84 26.32
N LEU A 121 -4.50 -4.96 25.46
CA LEU A 121 -5.91 -4.72 25.20
C LEU A 121 -6.24 -5.11 23.75
N GLU A 122 -6.38 -6.41 23.50
CA GLU A 122 -6.46 -7.01 22.14
C GLU A 122 -7.54 -6.35 21.27
N HIS A 123 -8.73 -6.08 21.83
CA HIS A 123 -9.82 -5.42 21.11
C HIS A 123 -9.47 -3.98 20.70
N GLN A 124 -8.73 -3.24 21.54
CA GLN A 124 -8.28 -1.88 21.23
C GLN A 124 -7.16 -1.88 20.19
N GLU A 125 -6.22 -2.83 20.29
CA GLU A 125 -5.19 -2.98 19.27
C GLU A 125 -5.79 -3.28 17.89
N HIS A 126 -6.79 -4.16 17.84
CA HIS A 126 -7.50 -4.46 16.59
C HIS A 126 -8.24 -3.25 16.05
N SER A 127 -9.00 -2.55 16.90
CA SER A 127 -9.74 -1.34 16.54
C SER A 127 -8.81 -0.24 16.01
N PHE A 128 -7.66 -0.05 16.68
CA PHE A 128 -6.64 0.90 16.20
C PHE A 128 -6.11 0.55 14.82
N ARG A 129 -5.75 -0.72 14.58
CA ARG A 129 -5.23 -1.15 13.27
C ARG A 129 -6.26 -1.03 12.16
N ASP A 130 -7.53 -1.33 12.46
CA ASP A 130 -8.62 -1.17 11.50
C ASP A 130 -8.82 0.31 11.15
N GLY A 131 -8.89 1.18 12.16
CA GLY A 131 -8.95 2.63 11.95
C GLY A 131 -7.77 3.13 11.11
N PHE A 132 -6.56 2.67 11.40
CA PHE A 132 -5.37 3.05 10.63
C PHE A 132 -5.52 2.72 9.14
N CYS A 133 -6.02 1.53 8.81
CA CYS A 133 -6.27 1.14 7.42
C CYS A 133 -7.32 2.04 6.75
N ILE A 134 -8.37 2.43 7.49
CA ILE A 134 -9.39 3.34 6.98
C ILE A 134 -8.79 4.73 6.73
N GLY A 135 -8.00 5.28 7.66
CA GLY A 135 -7.34 6.57 7.47
C GLY A 135 -6.42 6.62 6.25
N VAL A 136 -5.69 5.53 5.98
CA VAL A 136 -4.87 5.39 4.77
C VAL A 136 -5.75 5.35 3.52
N LEU A 137 -6.85 4.57 3.54
CA LEU A 137 -7.79 4.47 2.43
C LEU A 137 -8.40 5.81 2.08
N GLU A 138 -8.97 6.52 3.05
CA GLU A 138 -9.59 7.83 2.86
C GLU A 138 -8.61 8.87 2.30
N THR A 139 -7.35 8.83 2.73
CA THR A 139 -6.32 9.72 2.19
C THR A 139 -6.08 9.46 0.70
N PHE A 140 -6.04 8.19 0.29
CA PHE A 140 -5.93 7.86 -1.12
C PHE A 140 -7.17 8.24 -1.91
N GLU A 141 -8.35 8.04 -1.35
CA GLU A 141 -9.62 8.42 -1.99
C GLU A 141 -9.71 9.93 -2.21
N ALA A 142 -9.36 10.74 -1.19
CA ALA A 142 -9.30 12.19 -1.32
C ALA A 142 -8.31 12.62 -2.40
N GLN A 143 -7.09 12.04 -2.43
CA GLN A 143 -6.11 12.33 -3.48
C GLN A 143 -6.59 11.92 -4.88
N ASN A 144 -7.37 10.86 -4.99
CA ASN A 144 -7.91 10.41 -6.26
C ASN A 144 -9.08 11.28 -6.74
N GLN A 145 -9.90 11.81 -5.81
CA GLN A 145 -10.98 12.74 -6.13
C GLN A 145 -10.45 14.08 -6.66
N GLU A 146 -9.35 14.59 -6.11
CA GLU A 146 -8.68 15.79 -6.63
C GLU A 146 -8.16 15.59 -8.06
N THR A 147 -7.96 14.36 -8.46
CA THR A 147 -7.42 13.95 -9.77
C THR A 147 -8.40 13.05 -10.53
N LEU A 148 -9.69 13.43 -10.56
CA LEU A 148 -10.76 12.64 -11.20
C LEU A 148 -10.46 12.21 -12.64
N GLU A 149 -9.74 13.03 -13.40
CA GLU A 149 -9.26 12.68 -14.75
C GLU A 149 -8.28 11.49 -14.75
N TYR A 150 -7.64 11.20 -13.60
CA TYR A 150 -6.64 10.16 -13.43
C TYR A 150 -7.18 8.85 -12.83
N GLY A 151 -8.42 8.82 -12.36
CA GLY A 151 -9.02 7.63 -11.73
C GLY A 151 -9.05 6.41 -12.64
N LEU A 152 -9.20 6.60 -13.94
CA LEU A 152 -9.15 5.54 -14.95
C LEU A 152 -7.73 4.98 -15.15
N MET A 153 -6.70 5.77 -14.84
CA MET A 153 -5.30 5.38 -15.01
C MET A 153 -4.75 4.51 -13.87
N LEU A 154 -5.47 4.40 -12.76
CA LEU A 154 -5.09 3.53 -11.62
C LEU A 154 -5.46 2.06 -11.86
N ALA A 155 -6.16 1.74 -12.93
CA ALA A 155 -6.40 0.34 -13.29
C ALA A 155 -5.08 -0.36 -13.63
N PRO A 156 -4.87 -1.60 -13.14
CA PRO A 156 -3.69 -2.36 -13.52
C PRO A 156 -3.63 -2.56 -15.03
N PRO A 157 -2.46 -2.41 -15.68
CA PRO A 157 -2.27 -2.67 -17.10
C PRO A 157 -2.70 -4.08 -17.50
N ALA A 158 -3.09 -4.27 -18.77
CA ALA A 158 -3.56 -5.55 -19.27
C ALA A 158 -2.50 -6.66 -19.08
N GLU A 159 -1.22 -6.34 -19.30
CA GLU A 159 -0.08 -7.25 -19.13
C GLU A 159 0.04 -7.76 -17.69
N VAL A 160 -0.20 -6.86 -16.71
CA VAL A 160 -0.20 -7.22 -15.27
C VAL A 160 -1.38 -8.12 -14.94
N VAL A 161 -2.55 -7.83 -15.51
CA VAL A 161 -3.75 -8.65 -15.31
C VAL A 161 -3.57 -10.04 -15.89
N GLU A 162 -2.99 -10.15 -17.09
CA GLU A 162 -2.69 -11.43 -17.74
C GLU A 162 -1.64 -12.23 -16.96
N ALA A 163 -0.55 -11.57 -16.54
CA ALA A 163 0.48 -12.21 -15.73
C ALA A 163 -0.10 -12.72 -14.40
N TYR A 164 -0.97 -11.94 -13.76
CA TYR A 164 -1.67 -12.36 -12.54
C TYR A 164 -2.58 -13.59 -12.78
N LYS A 165 -3.33 -13.62 -13.88
CA LYS A 165 -4.17 -14.77 -14.25
C LYS A 165 -3.35 -16.04 -14.48
N LYS A 166 -2.16 -15.93 -15.09
CA LYS A 166 -1.25 -17.06 -15.34
C LYS A 166 -0.74 -17.71 -14.05
N LEU A 167 -0.72 -16.99 -12.92
CA LEU A 167 -0.34 -17.56 -11.63
C LEU A 167 -1.32 -18.62 -11.11
N ASN A 168 -2.52 -18.70 -11.68
CA ASN A 168 -3.56 -19.69 -11.34
C ASN A 168 -3.76 -19.86 -9.83
N LEU A 169 -3.85 -18.73 -9.11
CA LEU A 169 -3.95 -18.69 -7.66
C LEU A 169 -5.27 -19.30 -7.20
N LYS A 170 -5.21 -20.12 -6.15
CA LYS A 170 -6.42 -20.60 -5.48
C LYS A 170 -7.12 -19.41 -4.83
N LYS A 171 -8.41 -19.23 -5.17
CA LYS A 171 -9.25 -18.28 -4.45
C LYS A 171 -9.52 -18.89 -3.07
N GLU A 172 -9.02 -18.27 -2.02
CA GLU A 172 -9.47 -18.64 -0.70
C GLU A 172 -10.92 -18.19 -0.50
N PRO A 173 -11.74 -19.04 0.17
CA PRO A 173 -13.04 -18.59 0.60
C PRO A 173 -12.86 -17.36 1.47
N ALA A 174 -13.72 -16.35 1.30
CA ALA A 174 -13.72 -15.17 2.15
C ALA A 174 -13.63 -15.62 3.60
N VAL A 175 -12.59 -15.18 4.30
CA VAL A 175 -12.39 -15.51 5.72
C VAL A 175 -13.66 -15.06 6.41
N LYS A 176 -14.48 -16.02 6.86
CA LYS A 176 -15.63 -15.71 7.70
C LYS A 176 -15.06 -14.95 8.89
N SER A 177 -15.50 -13.72 9.06
CA SER A 177 -15.11 -12.87 10.19
C SER A 177 -15.11 -13.74 11.45
N ARG A 178 -13.94 -13.96 12.01
CA ARG A 178 -13.85 -14.53 13.36
C ARG A 178 -14.65 -13.60 14.27
N THR A 179 -15.34 -14.17 15.23
CA THR A 179 -16.17 -13.52 16.25
C THR A 179 -16.10 -12.01 16.26
N PRO A 180 -17.26 -11.32 16.11
CA PRO A 180 -17.27 -9.87 16.15
C PRO A 180 -16.65 -9.42 17.47
N TYR A 181 -15.44 -8.87 17.41
CA TYR A 181 -14.89 -8.20 18.57
C TYR A 181 -15.61 -6.85 18.73
N SER A 182 -15.79 -6.44 19.99
CA SER A 182 -16.35 -5.13 20.28
C SER A 182 -15.41 -4.05 19.74
N LEU A 183 -15.90 -3.21 18.83
CA LEU A 183 -15.13 -2.10 18.28
C LEU A 183 -14.95 -1.04 19.36
N ASP A 184 -13.71 -0.70 19.71
CA ASP A 184 -13.39 0.45 20.55
C ASP A 184 -13.31 1.71 19.67
N GLY A 185 -14.33 2.59 19.81
CA GLY A 185 -14.44 3.78 18.98
C GLY A 185 -13.28 4.77 19.17
N ASN A 186 -12.73 4.87 20.37
CA ASN A 186 -11.62 5.78 20.66
C ASN A 186 -10.32 5.27 20.03
N ALA A 187 -10.02 3.99 20.17
CA ALA A 187 -8.86 3.36 19.56
C ALA A 187 -8.96 3.42 18.04
N PHE A 188 -10.14 3.17 17.49
CA PHE A 188 -10.40 3.26 16.04
C PHE A 188 -10.15 4.68 15.52
N ALA A 189 -10.75 5.71 16.12
CA ALA A 189 -10.56 7.11 15.71
C ALA A 189 -9.09 7.55 15.83
N CYS A 190 -8.39 7.08 16.87
CA CYS A 190 -6.96 7.33 17.03
C CYS A 190 -6.16 6.67 15.90
N GLY A 191 -6.50 5.42 15.53
CA GLY A 191 -5.91 4.71 14.41
C GLY A 191 -6.13 5.43 13.09
N GLU A 192 -7.36 5.85 12.79
CA GLU A 192 -7.72 6.59 11.59
C GLU A 192 -6.90 7.88 11.43
N ASN A 193 -6.83 8.68 12.50
CA ASN A 193 -6.01 9.89 12.52
C ASN A 193 -4.52 9.58 12.31
N CYS A 194 -4.02 8.48 12.90
CA CYS A 194 -2.66 8.01 12.69
C CYS A 194 -2.41 7.60 11.24
N GLY A 195 -3.35 6.92 10.60
CA GLY A 195 -3.27 6.53 9.19
C GLY A 195 -3.19 7.75 8.27
N LYS A 196 -4.04 8.75 8.49
CA LYS A 196 -4.01 10.05 7.77
C LYS A 196 -2.67 10.75 7.95
N LYS A 197 -2.15 10.82 9.17
CA LYS A 197 -0.84 11.42 9.47
C LYS A 197 0.31 10.67 8.80
N ALA A 198 0.28 9.34 8.78
CA ALA A 198 1.30 8.55 8.10
C ALA A 198 1.36 8.85 6.60
N MET A 199 0.25 9.30 6.02
CA MET A 199 0.13 9.68 4.61
C MET A 199 0.40 11.17 4.37
N ASP A 200 0.45 12.03 5.39
CA ASP A 200 0.74 13.48 5.24
C ASP A 200 2.22 13.78 5.47
N GLN A 201 2.83 14.47 4.50
CA GLN A 201 4.23 14.90 4.57
C GLN A 201 4.50 15.99 5.61
N ARG A 202 3.47 16.73 6.03
CA ARG A 202 3.61 17.85 6.98
C ARG A 202 3.82 17.40 8.42
N SER A 203 3.64 16.10 8.71
CA SER A 203 3.72 15.55 10.07
C SER A 203 5.14 15.17 10.51
N ILE A 204 6.15 15.45 9.71
CA ILE A 204 7.55 15.22 10.09
C ILE A 204 8.02 16.45 10.84
N PRO A 205 8.24 16.40 12.17
CA PRO A 205 8.90 17.48 12.85
C PRO A 205 10.29 17.63 12.24
N SER A 206 10.56 18.80 11.69
CA SER A 206 11.92 19.23 11.39
C SER A 206 12.66 19.13 12.71
N GLY A 207 13.55 18.14 12.85
CA GLY A 207 14.35 17.98 14.05
C GLY A 207 15.19 19.24 14.25
N GLU A 208 14.89 19.97 15.32
CA GLU A 208 15.83 20.86 15.97
C GLU A 208 16.90 20.03 16.72
#